data_c75c90ff75566b36699cba0661bb5b4d
#
_entry.id   c75c90ff75566b36699cba0661bb5b4d
#
_cell.length_a   1.000
_cell.length_b   1.000
_cell.length_c   1.000
_cell.angle_alpha   90.00
_cell.angle_beta   90.00
_cell.angle_gamma   90.00
#
_symmetry.space_group_name_H-M   'P 1'
#
loop_
_entity.id
_entity.type
_entity.pdbx_description
1 polymer ?
#
loop_
_entity_poly.entity_id
_entity_poly.type
_entity_poly.pdbx_seq_one_letter_code
_entity_poly.pdbx_strand_id
1 'polypeptide(L)'
;MQDLSDSRDCAFEAFITNLGKYNEGYLVGEWVKFPITNEEMQEVFKRIGINRRYEEWFITDYECPDSHIYDLLGEYESLSELNYLANQIMELDESEDFWQAVLDLGENTGSVRDLINLTENMDCFDYLPGVTDDSDLGYYWIEQSGCYDTSKLGALSNYIDYEGFGRDIRFDESGVFTDNGYVRSNGGRFVDIYDGNIENIPEEYRIQSPNLYVRAIGSCLLYTSPSPRD
;
A
#
# COMPACT_ATOMS: atom_id res chain seq x y z
N MET A 1 32.07 2.50 3.08
CA MET A 1 30.77 2.96 2.57
C MET A 1 29.98 1.69 2.37
N GLN A 2 29.20 1.31 3.40
CA GLN A 2 28.27 0.19 3.30
C GLN A 2 27.01 0.74 2.63
N ASP A 3 26.69 0.18 1.49
CA ASP A 3 25.41 0.35 0.80
C ASP A 3 24.34 -0.28 1.69
N LEU A 4 23.65 0.55 2.44
CA LEU A 4 22.42 0.18 3.13
C LEU A 4 21.28 0.39 2.12
N SER A 5 21.19 -0.45 1.11
CA SER A 5 19.91 -0.73 0.49
C SER A 5 19.14 -1.56 1.53
N ASP A 6 18.42 -0.89 2.38
CA ASP A 6 17.42 -1.52 3.25
C ASP A 6 16.29 -1.98 2.34
N SER A 7 16.46 -3.17 1.74
CA SER A 7 15.38 -3.82 1.01
C SER A 7 14.38 -4.22 2.08
N ARG A 8 13.26 -3.51 2.18
CA ARG A 8 12.13 -3.92 3.03
C ARG A 8 11.78 -5.36 2.72
N ASP A 9 11.65 -6.15 3.76
CA ASP A 9 11.32 -7.58 3.65
C ASP A 9 9.83 -7.78 3.34
N CYS A 10 9.00 -6.74 3.57
CA CYS A 10 7.55 -6.69 3.31
C CYS A 10 7.07 -5.24 3.27
N ALA A 11 5.91 -4.99 2.66
CA ALA A 11 5.26 -3.68 2.68
C ALA A 11 4.63 -3.40 4.05
N PHE A 12 3.94 -4.38 4.62
CA PHE A 12 3.32 -4.36 5.95
C PHE A 12 3.04 -5.79 6.43
N GLU A 13 2.71 -5.93 7.72
CA GLU A 13 2.26 -7.19 8.32
C GLU A 13 0.83 -7.05 8.84
N ALA A 14 0.06 -8.15 8.84
CA ALA A 14 -1.27 -8.23 9.43
C ALA A 14 -1.40 -9.42 10.36
N PHE A 15 -2.06 -9.25 11.51
CA PHE A 15 -2.33 -10.35 12.43
C PHE A 15 -3.66 -11.03 12.07
N ILE A 16 -3.56 -12.17 11.38
CA ILE A 16 -4.71 -12.94 10.91
C ILE A 16 -5.22 -13.84 12.05
N THR A 17 -6.44 -13.62 12.49
CA THR A 17 -7.03 -14.26 13.68
C THR A 17 -8.19 -15.17 13.30
N ASN A 18 -8.28 -16.34 13.96
CA ASN A 18 -9.41 -17.25 13.86
C ASN A 18 -10.61 -16.66 14.61
N LEU A 19 -11.64 -16.23 13.88
CA LEU A 19 -12.81 -15.56 14.45
C LEU A 19 -13.61 -16.47 15.40
N GLY A 20 -13.76 -17.75 15.06
CA GLY A 20 -14.49 -18.69 15.90
C GLY A 20 -13.78 -18.93 17.24
N LYS A 21 -12.46 -19.01 17.24
CA LYS A 21 -11.66 -19.14 18.47
C LYS A 21 -11.68 -17.85 19.29
N TYR A 22 -11.60 -16.70 18.63
CA TYR A 22 -11.70 -15.41 19.28
C TYR A 22 -13.04 -15.25 20.02
N ASN A 23 -14.15 -15.68 19.41
CA ASN A 23 -15.48 -15.68 20.04
C ASN A 23 -15.60 -16.65 21.23
N GLU A 24 -14.76 -17.69 21.28
CA GLU A 24 -14.63 -18.59 22.44
C GLU A 24 -13.70 -18.03 23.53
N GLY A 25 -13.11 -16.85 23.34
CA GLY A 25 -12.20 -16.20 24.28
C GLY A 25 -10.72 -16.58 24.11
N TYR A 26 -10.35 -17.19 22.99
CA TYR A 26 -8.97 -17.58 22.68
C TYR A 26 -8.44 -16.76 21.54
N LEU A 27 -7.36 -16.01 21.74
CA LEU A 27 -6.63 -15.34 20.68
C LEU A 27 -5.74 -16.37 19.97
N VAL A 28 -6.19 -16.85 18.82
CA VAL A 28 -5.45 -17.77 17.96
C VAL A 28 -5.26 -17.10 16.61
N GLY A 29 -4.06 -16.65 16.33
CA GLY A 29 -3.71 -15.93 15.12
C GLY A 29 -2.21 -15.95 14.88
N GLU A 30 -1.79 -15.36 13.77
CA GLU A 30 -0.39 -15.30 13.33
C GLU A 30 -0.13 -13.99 12.58
N TRP A 31 1.05 -13.39 12.79
CA TRP A 31 1.54 -12.29 11.96
C TRP A 31 1.93 -12.79 10.58
N VAL A 32 1.44 -12.12 9.57
CA VAL A 32 1.65 -12.46 8.16
C VAL A 32 2.22 -11.27 7.44
N LYS A 33 3.38 -11.45 6.82
CA LYS A 33 4.04 -10.47 5.96
C LYS A 33 3.38 -10.44 4.59
N PHE A 34 3.12 -9.23 4.08
CA PHE A 34 2.63 -9.01 2.73
C PHE A 34 3.69 -8.30 1.87
N PRO A 35 3.88 -8.72 0.58
CA PRO A 35 3.11 -9.76 -0.12
C PRO A 35 3.47 -11.19 0.31
N ILE A 36 2.50 -12.11 0.13
CA ILE A 36 2.61 -13.53 0.46
C ILE A 36 2.02 -14.39 -0.67
N THR A 37 2.53 -15.60 -0.88
CA THR A 37 1.95 -16.52 -1.85
C THR A 37 0.65 -17.16 -1.32
N ASN A 38 -0.23 -17.58 -2.24
CA ASN A 38 -1.46 -18.28 -1.84
C ASN A 38 -1.15 -19.55 -1.05
N GLU A 39 -0.12 -20.32 -1.44
CA GLU A 39 0.31 -21.54 -0.77
C GLU A 39 0.72 -21.29 0.69
N GLU A 40 1.52 -20.27 0.93
CA GLU A 40 1.94 -19.88 2.28
C GLU A 40 0.75 -19.42 3.13
N MET A 41 -0.19 -18.65 2.54
CA MET A 41 -1.41 -18.25 3.25
C MET A 41 -2.29 -19.46 3.60
N GLN A 42 -2.39 -20.47 2.73
CA GLN A 42 -3.11 -21.71 3.06
C GLN A 42 -2.46 -22.45 4.25
N GLU A 43 -1.14 -22.41 4.40
CA GLU A 43 -0.45 -22.96 5.57
C GLU A 43 -0.71 -22.10 6.84
N VAL A 44 -0.79 -20.77 6.73
CA VAL A 44 -1.22 -19.89 7.83
C VAL A 44 -2.60 -20.29 8.31
N PHE A 45 -3.59 -20.40 7.41
CA PHE A 45 -4.95 -20.83 7.76
C PHE A 45 -4.98 -22.16 8.52
N LYS A 46 -4.15 -23.14 8.13
CA LYS A 46 -4.04 -24.41 8.84
C LYS A 46 -3.45 -24.24 10.24
N ARG A 47 -2.39 -23.43 10.39
CA ARG A 47 -1.72 -23.18 11.67
C ARG A 47 -2.63 -22.49 12.67
N ILE A 48 -3.40 -21.49 12.24
CA ILE A 48 -4.38 -20.78 13.08
C ILE A 48 -5.68 -21.58 13.29
N GLY A 49 -5.78 -22.78 12.70
CA GLY A 49 -6.87 -23.73 12.94
C GLY A 49 -8.16 -23.43 12.19
N ILE A 50 -8.09 -22.75 11.05
CA ILE A 50 -9.24 -22.60 10.13
C ILE A 50 -9.61 -23.98 9.59
N ASN A 51 -10.87 -24.38 9.76
CA ASN A 51 -11.40 -25.67 9.36
C ASN A 51 -12.94 -25.62 9.29
N ARG A 52 -13.64 -26.73 9.00
CA ARG A 52 -15.10 -26.81 8.89
C ARG A 52 -15.89 -26.37 10.13
N ARG A 53 -15.28 -26.31 11.29
CA ARG A 53 -15.91 -25.83 12.52
C ARG A 53 -15.64 -24.34 12.74
N TYR A 54 -14.48 -23.87 12.29
CA TYR A 54 -14.00 -22.50 12.41
C TYR A 54 -13.62 -22.04 11.02
N GLU A 55 -14.58 -21.54 10.24
CA GLU A 55 -14.42 -21.24 8.82
C GLU A 55 -13.97 -19.81 8.59
N GLU A 56 -14.17 -18.93 9.56
CA GLU A 56 -14.01 -17.49 9.43
C GLU A 56 -12.74 -16.99 10.12
N TRP A 57 -12.14 -16.00 9.51
CA TRP A 57 -10.99 -15.27 10.01
C TRP A 57 -11.24 -13.76 9.88
N PHE A 58 -10.48 -12.96 10.58
CA PHE A 58 -10.47 -11.51 10.49
C PHE A 58 -9.09 -11.00 10.89
N ILE A 59 -8.84 -9.71 10.65
CA ILE A 59 -7.57 -9.07 10.98
C ILE A 59 -7.76 -8.29 12.27
N THR A 60 -6.94 -8.56 13.27
CA THR A 60 -7.04 -7.89 14.57
C THR A 60 -6.03 -6.78 14.75
N ASP A 61 -4.96 -6.76 13.97
CA ASP A 61 -3.93 -5.75 14.06
C ASP A 61 -3.09 -5.71 12.78
N TYR A 62 -2.41 -4.58 12.58
CA TYR A 62 -1.47 -4.36 11.50
C TYR A 62 -0.16 -3.80 12.05
N GLU A 63 0.95 -4.17 11.44
CA GLU A 63 2.24 -3.49 11.59
C GLU A 63 2.60 -2.90 10.22
N CYS A 64 2.44 -1.58 10.09
CA CYS A 64 2.67 -0.86 8.86
C CYS A 64 3.60 0.33 9.14
N PRO A 65 4.70 0.50 8.38
CA PRO A 65 5.59 1.65 8.53
C PRO A 65 4.90 2.98 8.25
N ASP A 66 3.87 2.94 7.41
CA ASP A 66 3.11 4.10 6.99
C ASP A 66 1.82 4.27 7.79
N SER A 67 1.69 5.40 8.50
CA SER A 67 0.53 5.69 9.33
C SER A 67 -0.75 5.91 8.54
N HIS A 68 -0.69 6.45 7.31
CA HIS A 68 -1.86 6.66 6.47
C HIS A 68 -2.45 5.34 6.01
N ILE A 69 -1.59 4.39 5.62
CA ILE A 69 -2.02 3.04 5.26
C ILE A 69 -2.58 2.35 6.50
N TYR A 70 -1.88 2.42 7.65
CA TYR A 70 -2.34 1.81 8.90
C TYR A 70 -3.74 2.29 9.31
N ASP A 71 -3.99 3.59 9.27
CA ASP A 71 -5.26 4.20 9.67
C ASP A 71 -6.42 3.85 8.73
N LEU A 72 -6.12 3.50 7.48
CA LEU A 72 -7.10 3.11 6.47
C LEU A 72 -7.53 1.64 6.59
N LEU A 73 -6.61 0.74 6.99
CA LEU A 73 -6.83 -0.70 6.96
C LEU A 73 -7.82 -1.16 8.04
N GLY A 74 -8.82 -1.93 7.64
CA GLY A 74 -9.90 -2.44 8.49
C GLY A 74 -9.76 -3.92 8.84
N GLU A 75 -10.62 -4.38 9.76
CA GLU A 75 -10.61 -5.77 10.26
C GLU A 75 -11.02 -6.81 9.20
N TYR A 76 -11.72 -6.40 8.13
CA TYR A 76 -12.33 -7.30 7.13
C TYR A 76 -11.87 -7.00 5.71
N GLU A 77 -10.65 -6.48 5.55
CA GLU A 77 -10.08 -6.23 4.25
C GLU A 77 -9.87 -7.51 3.44
N SER A 78 -9.96 -7.39 2.13
CA SER A 78 -9.69 -8.51 1.22
C SER A 78 -8.20 -8.85 1.22
N LEU A 79 -7.85 -10.10 1.60
CA LEU A 79 -6.45 -10.55 1.56
C LEU A 79 -5.85 -10.48 0.14
N SER A 80 -6.66 -10.64 -0.90
CA SER A 80 -6.19 -10.50 -2.28
C SER A 80 -5.85 -9.05 -2.62
N GLU A 81 -6.68 -8.10 -2.16
CA GLU A 81 -6.40 -6.67 -2.37
C GLU A 81 -5.20 -6.21 -1.54
N LEU A 82 -5.11 -6.64 -0.27
CA LEU A 82 -3.94 -6.35 0.57
C LEU A 82 -2.66 -6.92 -0.05
N ASN A 83 -2.72 -8.14 -0.56
CA ASN A 83 -1.57 -8.79 -1.19
C ASN A 83 -1.13 -8.07 -2.47
N TYR A 84 -2.09 -7.66 -3.28
CA TYR A 84 -1.83 -6.92 -4.50
C TYR A 84 -1.28 -5.52 -4.21
N LEU A 85 -1.89 -4.79 -3.27
CA LEU A 85 -1.36 -3.50 -2.81
C LEU A 85 0.08 -3.61 -2.29
N ALA A 86 0.34 -4.60 -1.45
CA ALA A 86 1.68 -4.82 -0.90
C ALA A 86 2.70 -5.09 -2.01
N ASN A 87 2.34 -5.88 -3.02
CA ASN A 87 3.21 -6.12 -4.17
C ASN A 87 3.47 -4.84 -4.96
N GLN A 88 2.43 -4.07 -5.25
CA GLN A 88 2.55 -2.78 -5.95
C GLN A 88 3.47 -1.80 -5.20
N ILE A 89 3.33 -1.69 -3.87
CA ILE A 89 4.21 -0.85 -3.05
C ILE A 89 5.67 -1.34 -3.11
N MET A 90 5.90 -2.65 -3.08
CA MET A 90 7.25 -3.22 -3.14
C MET A 90 7.91 -3.09 -4.53
N GLU A 91 7.12 -2.95 -5.58
CA GLU A 91 7.56 -2.79 -6.97
C GLU A 91 7.65 -1.32 -7.42
N LEU A 92 7.29 -0.35 -6.57
CA LEU A 92 7.42 1.07 -6.90
C LEU A 92 8.88 1.42 -7.21
N ASP A 93 9.10 2.01 -8.39
CA ASP A 93 10.41 2.55 -8.80
C ASP A 93 10.70 3.93 -8.15
N GLU A 94 9.75 4.47 -7.41
CA GLU A 94 9.81 5.77 -6.77
C GLU A 94 10.49 5.70 -5.39
N SER A 95 11.04 6.83 -4.94
CA SER A 95 11.62 6.89 -3.60
C SER A 95 10.53 6.76 -2.53
N GLU A 96 10.92 6.19 -1.38
CA GLU A 96 10.04 6.11 -0.20
C GLU A 96 9.50 7.50 0.20
N ASP A 97 10.37 8.53 0.18
CA ASP A 97 9.97 9.92 0.50
C ASP A 97 8.89 10.44 -0.46
N PHE A 98 8.96 10.09 -1.75
CA PHE A 98 7.95 10.51 -2.71
C PHE A 98 6.61 9.78 -2.48
N TRP A 99 6.65 8.46 -2.29
CA TRP A 99 5.45 7.69 -1.94
C TRP A 99 4.78 8.25 -0.68
N GLN A 100 5.55 8.45 0.39
CA GLN A 100 5.05 9.03 1.63
C GLN A 100 4.44 10.43 1.41
N ALA A 101 5.10 11.27 0.63
CA ALA A 101 4.61 12.62 0.33
C ALA A 101 3.28 12.59 -0.42
N VAL A 102 3.07 11.65 -1.35
CA VAL A 102 1.79 11.51 -2.06
C VAL A 102 0.68 11.04 -1.10
N LEU A 103 0.99 10.18 -0.14
CA LEU A 103 0.04 9.81 0.92
C LEU A 103 -0.31 11.00 1.82
N ASP A 104 0.68 11.85 2.19
CA ASP A 104 0.49 13.08 2.96
C ASP A 104 -0.39 14.09 2.22
N LEU A 105 -0.32 14.15 0.88
CA LEU A 105 -1.21 14.99 0.07
C LEU A 105 -2.68 14.57 0.22
N GLY A 106 -2.95 13.30 0.46
CA GLY A 106 -4.28 12.77 0.79
C GLY A 106 -5.25 12.67 -0.39
N GLU A 107 -4.75 12.78 -1.63
CA GLU A 107 -5.57 12.56 -2.82
C GLU A 107 -5.62 11.06 -3.18
N ASN A 108 -6.83 10.54 -3.44
CA ASN A 108 -7.05 9.12 -3.81
C ASN A 108 -6.52 8.11 -2.77
N THR A 109 -6.69 8.40 -1.48
CA THR A 109 -6.23 7.58 -0.36
C THR A 109 -7.37 7.06 0.51
N GLY A 110 -8.61 7.02 0.01
CA GLY A 110 -9.80 6.72 0.81
C GLY A 110 -10.13 5.23 0.99
N SER A 111 -9.46 4.33 0.28
CA SER A 111 -9.68 2.88 0.33
C SER A 111 -8.46 2.09 -0.16
N VAL A 112 -8.41 0.78 0.12
CA VAL A 112 -7.38 -0.12 -0.43
C VAL A 112 -7.38 -0.09 -1.97
N ARG A 113 -8.56 -0.03 -2.58
CA ARG A 113 -8.71 0.16 -4.03
C ARG A 113 -8.08 1.45 -4.52
N ASP A 114 -8.29 2.55 -3.80
CA ASP A 114 -7.72 3.85 -4.19
C ASP A 114 -6.19 3.82 -4.07
N LEU A 115 -5.64 3.20 -3.03
CA LEU A 115 -4.19 3.00 -2.88
C LEU A 115 -3.60 2.14 -4.00
N ILE A 116 -4.28 1.06 -4.42
CA ILE A 116 -3.85 0.26 -5.58
C ILE A 116 -3.81 1.13 -6.84
N ASN A 117 -4.83 1.97 -7.07
CA ASN A 117 -4.82 2.87 -8.22
C ASN A 117 -3.77 3.97 -8.08
N LEU A 118 -3.48 4.42 -6.86
CA LEU A 118 -2.48 5.46 -6.60
C LEU A 118 -1.07 4.99 -6.99
N THR A 119 -0.70 3.73 -6.70
CA THR A 119 0.60 3.17 -7.11
C THR A 119 0.80 3.16 -8.63
N GLU A 120 -0.27 3.07 -9.40
CA GLU A 120 -0.25 3.07 -10.88
C GLU A 120 -0.31 4.48 -11.50
N ASN A 121 -0.45 5.51 -10.68
CA ASN A 121 -0.63 6.90 -11.13
C ASN A 121 0.34 7.88 -10.44
N MET A 122 1.50 7.41 -10.02
CA MET A 122 2.53 8.25 -9.40
C MET A 122 3.00 9.38 -10.32
N ASP A 123 2.91 9.21 -11.64
CA ASP A 123 3.20 10.20 -12.67
C ASP A 123 2.21 11.38 -12.69
N CYS A 124 1.09 11.30 -11.96
CA CYS A 124 0.16 12.41 -11.76
C CYS A 124 0.60 13.41 -10.69
N PHE A 125 1.73 13.17 -10.04
CA PHE A 125 2.26 14.00 -8.96
C PHE A 125 3.68 14.48 -9.28
N ASP A 126 4.00 15.68 -8.80
CA ASP A 126 5.37 16.20 -8.80
C ASP A 126 5.89 16.24 -7.35
N TYR A 127 7.12 15.79 -7.15
CA TYR A 127 7.81 15.85 -5.87
C TYR A 127 9.10 16.68 -6.00
N LEU A 128 9.27 17.64 -5.12
CA LEU A 128 10.44 18.51 -5.05
C LEU A 128 11.21 18.19 -3.75
N PRO A 129 12.21 17.30 -3.79
CA PRO A 129 12.97 16.94 -2.61
C PRO A 129 13.76 18.14 -2.06
N GLY A 130 13.76 18.27 -0.72
CA GLY A 130 14.47 19.34 -0.02
C GLY A 130 13.78 20.72 -0.05
N VAL A 131 12.59 20.82 -0.64
CA VAL A 131 11.74 22.03 -0.60
C VAL A 131 10.75 21.85 0.56
N THR A 132 11.02 22.47 1.70
CA THR A 132 10.30 22.17 2.95
C THR A 132 9.51 23.36 3.52
N ASP A 133 9.64 24.52 2.89
CA ASP A 133 8.88 25.71 3.28
C ASP A 133 8.57 26.64 2.10
N ASP A 134 7.77 27.67 2.35
CA ASP A 134 7.37 28.63 1.32
C ASP A 134 8.58 29.37 0.70
N SER A 135 9.65 29.61 1.46
CA SER A 135 10.85 30.28 0.96
C SER A 135 11.63 29.40 -0.01
N ASP A 136 11.78 28.11 0.32
CA ASP A 136 12.40 27.12 -0.55
C ASP A 136 11.61 26.95 -1.85
N LEU A 137 10.27 26.87 -1.72
CA LEU A 137 9.37 26.73 -2.88
C LEU A 137 9.47 27.95 -3.81
N GLY A 138 9.46 29.14 -3.25
CA GLY A 138 9.64 30.38 -4.02
C GLY A 138 11.00 30.46 -4.69
N TYR A 139 12.07 30.06 -3.99
CA TYR A 139 13.41 29.99 -4.54
C TYR A 139 13.49 28.98 -5.69
N TYR A 140 12.93 27.77 -5.51
CA TYR A 140 12.88 26.78 -6.57
C TYR A 140 12.22 27.31 -7.85
N TRP A 141 11.02 27.89 -7.72
CA TRP A 141 10.29 28.40 -8.87
C TRP A 141 10.97 29.55 -9.58
N ILE A 142 11.53 30.50 -8.82
CA ILE A 142 12.14 31.71 -9.40
C ILE A 142 13.55 31.44 -9.98
N GLU A 143 14.36 30.62 -9.27
CA GLU A 143 15.78 30.47 -9.62
C GLU A 143 16.12 29.13 -10.30
N GLN A 144 15.38 28.06 -10.01
CA GLN A 144 15.75 26.72 -10.44
C GLN A 144 14.84 26.13 -11.52
N SER A 145 13.55 26.46 -11.52
CA SER A 145 12.58 25.90 -12.47
C SER A 145 12.82 26.29 -13.93
N GLY A 146 13.56 27.38 -14.16
CA GLY A 146 13.75 27.96 -15.49
C GLY A 146 12.55 28.75 -16.01
N CYS A 147 11.48 28.91 -15.21
CA CYS A 147 10.29 29.66 -15.60
C CYS A 147 10.53 31.17 -15.67
N TYR A 148 11.50 31.67 -14.92
CA TYR A 148 11.81 33.10 -14.83
C TYR A 148 13.28 33.41 -15.20
N ASP A 149 13.50 34.50 -15.91
CA ASP A 149 14.85 35.01 -16.23
C ASP A 149 15.23 36.13 -15.24
N THR A 150 15.83 35.75 -14.13
CA THR A 150 16.27 36.68 -13.08
C THR A 150 17.57 37.41 -13.42
N SER A 151 18.29 36.98 -14.47
CA SER A 151 19.59 37.56 -14.87
C SER A 151 19.53 39.05 -15.17
N LYS A 152 18.36 39.58 -15.56
CA LYS A 152 18.14 40.99 -15.92
C LYS A 152 17.81 41.87 -14.71
N LEU A 153 17.56 41.31 -13.54
CA LEU A 153 17.16 42.06 -12.36
C LEU A 153 18.33 42.82 -11.72
N GLY A 154 19.58 42.39 -11.92
CA GLY A 154 20.76 43.01 -11.33
C GLY A 154 20.61 43.09 -9.79
N ALA A 155 20.79 44.29 -9.23
CA ALA A 155 20.69 44.50 -7.78
C ALA A 155 19.28 44.28 -7.23
N LEU A 156 18.25 44.28 -8.07
CA LEU A 156 16.85 44.02 -7.60
C LEU A 156 16.63 42.56 -7.18
N SER A 157 17.47 41.62 -7.63
CA SER A 157 17.38 40.23 -7.22
C SER A 157 17.50 40.07 -5.69
N ASN A 158 18.20 40.95 -5.00
CA ASN A 158 18.33 40.94 -3.54
C ASN A 158 17.03 41.31 -2.78
N TYR A 159 16.02 41.77 -3.51
CA TYR A 159 14.74 42.19 -2.93
C TYR A 159 13.58 41.29 -3.33
N ILE A 160 13.87 40.11 -3.89
CA ILE A 160 12.84 39.13 -4.21
C ILE A 160 12.29 38.55 -2.88
N ASP A 161 10.98 38.59 -2.73
CA ASP A 161 10.25 37.96 -1.63
C ASP A 161 9.92 36.52 -2.00
N TYR A 162 10.89 35.63 -1.78
CA TYR A 162 10.72 34.20 -2.09
C TYR A 162 9.61 33.55 -1.24
N GLU A 163 9.51 33.91 0.06
CA GLU A 163 8.49 33.37 0.95
C GLU A 163 7.08 33.76 0.50
N GLY A 164 6.87 35.05 0.20
CA GLY A 164 5.59 35.52 -0.32
C GLY A 164 5.18 34.84 -1.60
N PHE A 165 6.13 34.72 -2.55
CA PHE A 165 5.89 34.06 -3.82
C PHE A 165 5.62 32.56 -3.68
N GLY A 166 6.41 31.85 -2.87
CA GLY A 166 6.22 30.40 -2.65
C GLY A 166 4.89 30.11 -1.97
N ARG A 167 4.50 30.93 -0.99
CA ARG A 167 3.18 30.79 -0.36
C ARG A 167 2.03 30.92 -1.36
N ASP A 168 2.10 31.90 -2.25
CA ASP A 168 1.07 32.10 -3.28
C ASP A 168 1.02 30.89 -4.23
N ILE A 169 2.17 30.38 -4.67
CA ILE A 169 2.28 29.15 -5.48
C ILE A 169 1.66 27.95 -4.76
N ARG A 170 2.02 27.71 -3.51
CA ARG A 170 1.48 26.58 -2.76
C ARG A 170 -0.05 26.61 -2.63
N PHE A 171 -0.63 27.81 -2.44
CA PHE A 171 -2.09 27.94 -2.42
C PHE A 171 -2.71 27.69 -3.79
N ASP A 172 -2.10 28.16 -4.88
CA ASP A 172 -2.60 27.97 -6.23
C ASP A 172 -2.53 26.49 -6.66
N GLU A 173 -1.46 25.78 -6.25
CA GLU A 173 -1.23 24.37 -6.59
C GLU A 173 -1.87 23.40 -5.61
N SER A 174 -2.33 23.87 -4.46
CA SER A 174 -2.85 23.04 -3.34
C SER A 174 -1.86 21.97 -2.87
N GLY A 175 -0.55 22.23 -3.01
CA GLY A 175 0.49 21.31 -2.60
C GLY A 175 0.75 21.29 -1.10
N VAL A 176 1.48 20.27 -0.64
CA VAL A 176 1.78 20.00 0.77
C VAL A 176 3.29 19.90 0.98
N PHE A 177 3.79 20.51 2.06
CA PHE A 177 5.13 20.28 2.56
C PHE A 177 5.16 19.04 3.42
N THR A 178 6.18 18.23 3.22
CA THR A 178 6.53 17.07 4.05
C THR A 178 7.88 17.31 4.72
N ASP A 179 8.31 16.40 5.58
CA ASP A 179 9.62 16.51 6.24
C ASP A 179 10.79 16.56 5.26
N ASN A 180 10.64 15.94 4.07
CA ASN A 180 11.72 15.75 3.11
C ASN A 180 11.52 16.49 1.77
N GLY A 181 10.39 17.15 1.56
CA GLY A 181 10.10 17.83 0.29
C GLY A 181 8.71 18.43 0.19
N TYR A 182 8.37 18.83 -1.02
CA TYR A 182 7.08 19.38 -1.40
C TYR A 182 6.44 18.52 -2.48
N VAL A 183 5.16 18.21 -2.32
CA VAL A 183 4.38 17.39 -3.25
C VAL A 183 3.14 18.16 -3.72
N ARG A 184 2.77 17.93 -4.98
CA ARG A 184 1.55 18.48 -5.58
C ARG A 184 1.01 17.53 -6.65
N SER A 185 -0.28 17.64 -6.95
CA SER A 185 -0.84 17.10 -8.19
C SER A 185 -0.37 17.97 -9.37
N ASN A 186 0.07 17.33 -10.46
CA ASN A 186 0.54 18.05 -11.66
C ASN A 186 -0.58 18.23 -12.71
N GLY A 187 -1.81 17.83 -12.38
CA GLY A 187 -2.96 17.88 -13.28
C GLY A 187 -2.94 16.77 -14.34
N GLY A 188 -2.08 15.77 -14.20
CA GLY A 188 -2.10 14.54 -14.97
C GLY A 188 -3.46 13.84 -14.89
N ARG A 189 -3.76 12.99 -15.88
CA ARG A 189 -5.02 12.25 -15.89
C ARG A 189 -4.89 11.01 -15.01
N PHE A 190 -5.43 11.08 -13.80
CA PHE A 190 -5.58 9.90 -12.95
C PHE A 190 -6.53 8.87 -13.59
N VAL A 191 -6.15 7.60 -13.62
CA VAL A 191 -6.93 6.52 -14.25
C VAL A 191 -7.16 5.39 -13.25
N ASP A 192 -8.43 5.09 -12.96
CA ASP A 192 -8.81 3.91 -12.17
C ASP A 192 -8.55 2.64 -13.01
N ILE A 193 -7.40 2.01 -12.81
CA ILE A 193 -6.99 0.76 -13.50
C ILE A 193 -7.65 -0.43 -12.81
N TYR A 194 -7.66 -0.44 -11.48
CA TYR A 194 -8.34 -1.43 -10.67
C TYR A 194 -9.73 -0.96 -10.27
N ASP A 195 -10.76 -1.73 -10.63
CA ASP A 195 -12.17 -1.39 -10.44
C ASP A 195 -12.78 -1.89 -9.12
N GLY A 196 -11.98 -2.58 -8.26
CA GLY A 196 -12.42 -3.21 -7.01
C GLY A 196 -12.93 -4.64 -7.20
N ASN A 197 -12.84 -5.21 -8.41
CA ASN A 197 -13.19 -6.61 -8.63
C ASN A 197 -11.94 -7.49 -8.47
N ILE A 198 -11.93 -8.36 -7.44
CA ILE A 198 -10.83 -9.27 -7.13
C ILE A 198 -10.44 -10.16 -8.32
N GLU A 199 -11.39 -10.49 -9.21
CA GLU A 199 -11.11 -11.26 -10.41
C GLU A 199 -10.22 -10.53 -11.42
N ASN A 200 -10.07 -9.21 -11.30
CA ASN A 200 -9.17 -8.40 -12.12
C ASN A 200 -7.76 -8.26 -11.52
N ILE A 201 -7.54 -8.72 -10.28
CA ILE A 201 -6.19 -8.89 -9.72
C ILE A 201 -5.50 -10.05 -10.45
N PRO A 202 -4.20 -9.94 -10.85
CA PRO A 202 -3.46 -11.06 -11.42
C PRO A 202 -3.50 -12.30 -10.52
N GLU A 203 -3.62 -13.49 -11.14
CA GLU A 203 -3.86 -14.75 -10.41
C GLU A 203 -2.78 -15.05 -9.35
N GLU A 204 -1.54 -14.69 -9.64
CA GLU A 204 -0.40 -14.86 -8.74
C GLU A 204 -0.53 -14.10 -7.40
N TYR A 205 -1.29 -12.99 -7.37
CA TYR A 205 -1.49 -12.18 -6.16
C TYR A 205 -2.79 -12.51 -5.42
N ARG A 206 -3.65 -13.37 -6.02
CA ARG A 206 -4.92 -13.72 -5.39
C ARG A 206 -4.73 -14.71 -4.26
N ILE A 207 -5.32 -14.41 -3.11
CA ILE A 207 -5.40 -15.32 -1.98
C ILE A 207 -6.76 -16.02 -2.02
N GLN A 208 -6.74 -17.33 -2.18
CA GLN A 208 -7.95 -18.14 -2.19
C GLN A 208 -8.48 -18.33 -0.78
N SER A 209 -9.80 -18.42 -0.65
CA SER A 209 -10.44 -18.82 0.61
C SER A 209 -9.89 -20.18 1.07
N PRO A 210 -9.84 -20.44 2.39
CA PRO A 210 -9.34 -21.69 2.93
C PRO A 210 -10.03 -22.90 2.29
N ASN A 211 -9.26 -23.85 1.78
CA ASN A 211 -9.83 -25.05 1.18
C ASN A 211 -10.30 -26.05 2.25
N LEU A 212 -11.53 -25.88 2.70
CA LEU A 212 -12.13 -26.68 3.77
C LEU A 212 -12.49 -28.12 3.36
N TYR A 213 -12.37 -28.45 2.06
CA TYR A 213 -12.89 -29.70 1.47
C TYR A 213 -11.84 -30.75 1.07
N VAL A 214 -10.56 -30.42 1.07
CA VAL A 214 -9.49 -31.31 0.53
C VAL A 214 -9.29 -32.64 1.31
N ARG A 215 -9.79 -32.76 2.54
CA ARG A 215 -9.65 -34.02 3.30
C ARG A 215 -10.69 -35.12 2.97
N ALA A 216 -11.71 -34.85 2.16
CA ALA A 216 -12.76 -35.85 1.88
C ALA A 216 -12.42 -36.83 0.76
N ILE A 217 -11.44 -36.52 -0.10
CA ILE A 217 -11.12 -37.37 -1.26
C ILE A 217 -10.11 -38.48 -0.90
N GLY A 218 -9.28 -38.28 0.12
CA GLY A 218 -8.25 -39.26 0.53
C GLY A 218 -8.74 -40.45 1.36
N SER A 219 -9.96 -40.41 1.90
CA SER A 219 -10.50 -41.49 2.76
C SER A 219 -11.58 -42.35 2.12
N CYS A 220 -11.99 -42.05 0.88
CA CYS A 220 -13.07 -42.78 0.21
C CYS A 220 -12.61 -43.90 -0.74
N LEU A 221 -11.31 -44.17 -0.84
CA LEU A 221 -10.77 -45.21 -1.71
C LEU A 221 -10.30 -46.50 -1.02
N LEU A 222 -10.65 -46.73 0.22
CA LEU A 222 -10.17 -47.93 0.96
C LEU A 222 -11.27 -48.87 1.44
N TYR A 223 -12.46 -48.90 0.84
CA TYR A 223 -13.44 -49.97 1.10
C TYR A 223 -14.18 -50.39 -0.17
N THR A 224 -13.47 -51.07 -1.05
CA THR A 224 -14.09 -52.14 -1.87
C THR A 224 -13.50 -53.45 -1.42
N SER A 225 -14.09 -54.04 -0.37
CA SER A 225 -13.94 -55.47 -0.12
C SER A 225 -14.59 -56.25 -1.27
N PRO A 226 -13.90 -57.19 -1.89
CA PRO A 226 -14.57 -58.09 -2.80
C PRO A 226 -15.53 -58.96 -2.03
N SER A 227 -16.79 -58.98 -2.47
CA SER A 227 -17.80 -59.92 -1.98
C SER A 227 -17.34 -61.35 -2.28
N PRO A 228 -17.41 -62.32 -1.31
CA PRO A 228 -17.17 -63.70 -1.62
C PRO A 228 -18.32 -64.23 -2.49
N ARG A 229 -17.98 -64.84 -3.61
CA ARG A 229 -18.90 -65.65 -4.41
C ARG A 229 -18.89 -67.05 -3.85
N ASP A 230 -20.04 -67.57 -3.60
CA ASP A 230 -20.39 -68.95 -3.85
C ASP A 230 -20.75 -69.19 -5.29
#